data_9d9d38aaa72a3fe80621d50b6857e816
#
_entry.id   9d9d38aaa72a3fe80621d50b6857e816
#
_cell.length_a   1.000
_cell.length_b   1.000
_cell.length_c   1.000
_cell.angle_alpha   90.00
_cell.angle_beta   90.00
_cell.angle_gamma   90.00
#
_symmetry.space_group_name_H-M   'P 1'
#
loop_
_entity.id
_entity.type
_entity.pdbx_description
1 polymer ?
#
loop_
_entity_poly.entity_id
_entity_poly.type
_entity_poly.pdbx_seq_one_letter_code
_entity_poly.pdbx_strand_id
1 'polypeptide(L)'
;MSGRREYRKRQWKRRQSEKLTMLLKGSIAVAVVLVLVLTGVKIVSTVQNHKQQKQAEEALLQKQKAAAESPAVEEPTPTPTPVPKAKAVALTFDDGPSRDNDGTILEALQANGAHATFFVLGNRARVDGDIMQMILDAGCEIASHSWDHPQLSKIKWKKAKSQIDRTDRIVSKLLNGYQISLLRPPYGSISKTMRKKVEKPMILWSLDTEDWKSRNAKKVFNRVKKEVKDGDIILMHDIHPETAEAVKKIVPWLSEQGYDMLTVTELMARKGKTMEVGKAYLDAN
;
A
#
# COMPACT_ATOMS: atom_id res chain seq x y z
N MET A 1 44.86 54.73 46.63
CA MET A 1 44.88 53.43 45.90
C MET A 1 43.59 53.11 45.11
N SER A 2 42.54 53.90 45.15
CA SER A 2 41.20 53.68 44.52
C SER A 2 41.21 53.84 43.04
N GLY A 3 41.84 54.88 42.44
CA GLY A 3 41.71 55.21 41.04
C GLY A 3 42.26 54.18 40.03
N ARG A 4 43.31 53.42 40.38
CA ARG A 4 43.86 52.38 39.44
C ARG A 4 42.99 51.19 39.31
N ARG A 5 42.14 50.82 40.32
CA ARG A 5 41.18 49.72 40.21
C ARG A 5 39.99 50.08 39.33
N GLU A 6 39.49 51.31 39.37
CA GLU A 6 38.41 51.77 38.53
C GLU A 6 38.83 51.90 37.03
N TYR A 7 40.07 52.42 36.82
CA TYR A 7 40.60 52.45 35.44
C TYR A 7 40.70 51.05 34.78
N ARG A 8 41.20 50.06 35.51
CA ARG A 8 41.30 48.69 35.07
C ARG A 8 39.89 48.06 34.77
N LYS A 9 38.89 48.34 35.60
CA LYS A 9 37.50 47.90 35.38
C LYS A 9 36.88 48.52 34.10
N ARG A 10 37.15 49.82 33.86
CA ARG A 10 36.69 50.52 32.65
C ARG A 10 37.33 49.93 31.39
N GLN A 11 38.62 49.70 31.40
CA GLN A 11 39.36 49.09 30.28
C GLN A 11 38.90 47.66 30.02
N TRP A 12 38.63 46.86 31.05
CA TRP A 12 38.12 45.51 30.92
C TRP A 12 36.71 45.49 30.29
N LYS A 13 35.79 46.34 30.76
CA LYS A 13 34.44 46.48 30.19
C LYS A 13 34.49 46.91 28.72
N ARG A 14 35.36 47.83 28.37
CA ARG A 14 35.53 48.29 26.98
C ARG A 14 36.02 47.14 26.07
N ARG A 15 37.02 46.38 26.50
CA ARG A 15 37.49 45.20 25.75
C ARG A 15 36.44 44.11 25.62
N GLN A 16 35.58 43.91 26.60
CA GLN A 16 34.49 42.97 26.55
C GLN A 16 33.41 43.43 25.56
N SER A 17 33.05 44.72 25.55
CA SER A 17 32.08 45.26 24.57
C SER A 17 32.62 45.22 23.15
N GLU A 18 33.89 45.52 22.93
CA GLU A 18 34.55 45.42 21.61
C GLU A 18 34.56 43.96 21.10
N LYS A 19 34.86 42.98 21.94
CA LYS A 19 34.76 41.54 21.59
C LYS A 19 33.34 41.11 21.27
N LEU A 20 32.37 41.56 22.05
CA LEU A 20 30.96 41.23 21.83
C LEU A 20 30.45 41.80 20.50
N THR A 21 30.89 43.06 20.21
CA THR A 21 30.54 43.73 18.93
C THR A 21 31.18 43.03 17.72
N MET A 22 32.44 42.56 17.86
CA MET A 22 33.08 41.77 16.80
C MET A 22 32.37 40.41 16.56
N LEU A 23 32.01 39.70 17.63
CA LEU A 23 31.26 38.45 17.53
C LEU A 23 29.87 38.65 16.87
N LEU A 24 29.17 39.72 17.24
CA LEU A 24 27.88 40.06 16.66
C LEU A 24 27.99 40.41 15.19
N LYS A 25 28.98 41.19 14.77
CA LYS A 25 29.25 41.49 13.39
C LYS A 25 29.60 40.24 12.57
N GLY A 26 30.40 39.32 13.15
CA GLY A 26 30.75 38.05 12.53
C GLY A 26 29.50 37.14 12.32
N SER A 27 28.63 37.01 13.32
CA SER A 27 27.41 36.21 13.21
C SER A 27 26.41 36.79 12.20
N ILE A 28 26.29 38.12 12.12
CA ILE A 28 25.45 38.77 11.08
C ILE A 28 25.99 38.49 9.67
N ALA A 29 27.30 38.59 9.47
CA ALA A 29 27.93 38.31 8.16
C ALA A 29 27.70 36.85 7.73
N VAL A 30 27.83 35.88 8.64
CA VAL A 30 27.55 34.46 8.38
C VAL A 30 26.06 34.24 8.04
N ALA A 31 25.15 34.87 8.77
CA ALA A 31 23.72 34.77 8.51
C ALA A 31 23.35 35.34 7.11
N VAL A 32 23.95 36.47 6.71
CA VAL A 32 23.72 37.07 5.39
C VAL A 32 24.22 36.14 4.29
N VAL A 33 25.42 35.56 4.44
CA VAL A 33 25.96 34.60 3.45
C VAL A 33 25.06 33.35 3.33
N LEU A 34 24.58 32.81 4.45
CA LEU A 34 23.64 31.68 4.44
C LEU A 34 22.34 32.00 3.70
N VAL A 35 21.77 33.19 3.92
CA VAL A 35 20.55 33.61 3.22
C VAL A 35 20.81 33.75 1.71
N LEU A 36 21.95 34.32 1.30
CA LEU A 36 22.30 34.44 -0.11
C LEU A 36 22.53 33.09 -0.79
N VAL A 37 23.16 32.12 -0.10
CA VAL A 37 23.33 30.76 -0.61
C VAL A 37 21.99 30.05 -0.75
N LEU A 38 21.10 30.13 0.24
CA LEU A 38 19.79 29.50 0.21
C LEU A 38 18.87 30.10 -0.87
N THR A 39 18.94 31.42 -1.06
CA THR A 39 18.20 32.09 -2.15
C THR A 39 18.77 31.72 -3.52
N GLY A 40 20.07 31.63 -3.67
CA GLY A 40 20.73 31.17 -4.89
C GLY A 40 20.35 29.74 -5.26
N VAL A 41 20.36 28.81 -4.30
CA VAL A 41 19.93 27.42 -4.53
C VAL A 41 18.45 27.34 -4.95
N LYS A 42 17.56 28.12 -4.33
CA LYS A 42 16.14 28.17 -4.72
C LYS A 42 15.96 28.70 -6.16
N ILE A 43 16.68 29.74 -6.54
CA ILE A 43 16.59 30.29 -7.89
C ILE A 43 17.08 29.26 -8.92
N VAL A 44 18.20 28.59 -8.67
CA VAL A 44 18.74 27.56 -9.58
C VAL A 44 17.74 26.39 -9.71
N SER A 45 17.17 25.90 -8.59
CA SER A 45 16.18 24.82 -8.65
C SER A 45 14.90 25.21 -9.40
N THR A 46 14.43 26.46 -9.25
CA THR A 46 13.26 26.96 -9.98
C THR A 46 13.53 27.05 -11.48
N VAL A 47 14.70 27.52 -11.87
CA VAL A 47 15.10 27.62 -13.29
C VAL A 47 15.26 26.22 -13.91
N GLN A 48 15.85 25.26 -13.17
CA GLN A 48 15.95 23.87 -13.64
C GLN A 48 14.59 23.21 -13.81
N ASN A 49 13.67 23.38 -12.85
CA ASN A 49 12.31 22.84 -12.95
C ASN A 49 11.57 23.45 -14.15
N HIS A 50 11.69 24.75 -14.36
CA HIS A 50 11.02 25.40 -15.51
C HIS A 50 11.60 24.91 -16.85
N LYS A 51 12.90 24.65 -16.92
CA LYS A 51 13.56 24.10 -18.10
C LYS A 51 13.12 22.66 -18.38
N GLN A 52 12.97 21.83 -17.33
CA GLN A 52 12.46 20.46 -17.45
C GLN A 52 10.99 20.44 -17.89
N GLN A 53 10.14 21.31 -17.34
CA GLN A 53 8.75 21.42 -17.75
C GLN A 53 8.61 21.81 -19.23
N LYS A 54 9.40 22.80 -19.67
CA LYS A 54 9.40 23.23 -21.08
C LYS A 54 9.86 22.13 -22.03
N GLN A 55 10.88 21.35 -21.66
CA GLN A 55 11.35 20.20 -22.45
C GLN A 55 10.31 19.08 -22.50
N ALA A 56 9.58 18.82 -21.40
CA ALA A 56 8.50 17.83 -21.36
C ALA A 56 7.31 18.25 -22.24
N GLU A 57 6.97 19.55 -22.25
CA GLU A 57 5.91 20.10 -23.09
C GLU A 57 6.26 20.05 -24.57
N GLU A 58 7.50 20.41 -24.93
CA GLU A 58 8.01 20.30 -26.31
C GLU A 58 8.07 18.86 -26.80
N ALA A 59 8.46 17.90 -25.93
CA ALA A 59 8.46 16.47 -26.24
C ALA A 59 7.04 15.91 -26.43
N LEU A 60 6.06 16.39 -25.66
CA LEU A 60 4.66 16.03 -25.81
C LEU A 60 4.08 16.60 -27.12
N LEU A 61 4.41 17.84 -27.46
CA LEU A 61 3.99 18.49 -28.71
C LEU A 61 4.59 17.79 -29.94
N GLN A 62 5.87 17.37 -29.87
CA GLN A 62 6.50 16.56 -30.93
C GLN A 62 5.83 15.19 -31.09
N LYS A 63 5.49 14.53 -29.99
CA LYS A 63 4.72 13.28 -30.03
C LYS A 63 3.35 13.46 -30.67
N GLN A 64 2.65 14.54 -30.34
CA GLN A 64 1.35 14.85 -30.95
C GLN A 64 1.46 15.18 -32.45
N LYS A 65 2.48 15.91 -32.87
CA LYS A 65 2.76 16.20 -34.30
C LYS A 65 3.13 14.92 -35.08
N ALA A 66 3.99 14.07 -34.51
CA ALA A 66 4.36 12.80 -35.14
C ALA A 66 3.16 11.83 -35.25
N ALA A 67 2.20 11.90 -34.31
CA ALA A 67 0.95 11.14 -34.39
C ALA A 67 -0.02 11.70 -35.44
N ALA A 68 0.06 12.99 -35.78
CA ALA A 68 -0.81 13.63 -36.77
C ALA A 68 -0.29 13.48 -38.23
N GLU A 69 1.00 13.20 -38.42
CA GLU A 69 1.64 13.03 -39.75
C GLU A 69 1.79 11.56 -40.19
N SER A 70 1.29 10.61 -39.38
CA SER A 70 1.25 9.19 -39.77
C SER A 70 0.13 8.97 -40.81
N PRO A 71 0.39 8.31 -41.97
CA PRO A 71 -0.68 7.98 -42.90
C PRO A 71 -1.73 7.12 -42.20
N ALA A 72 -2.99 7.32 -42.57
CA ALA A 72 -4.15 6.65 -41.98
C ALA A 72 -3.87 5.16 -41.70
N VAL A 73 -3.52 4.89 -40.43
CA VAL A 73 -3.51 3.53 -39.92
C VAL A 73 -4.99 3.17 -39.77
N GLU A 74 -5.36 2.07 -40.41
CA GLU A 74 -6.66 1.39 -40.16
C GLU A 74 -6.95 1.48 -38.67
N GLU A 75 -8.20 1.88 -38.32
CA GLU A 75 -8.66 1.91 -36.94
C GLU A 75 -8.18 0.64 -36.24
N PRO A 76 -7.45 0.73 -35.10
CA PRO A 76 -7.07 -0.48 -34.39
C PRO A 76 -8.37 -1.23 -34.09
N THR A 77 -8.51 -2.38 -34.70
CA THR A 77 -9.56 -3.35 -34.37
C THR A 77 -9.64 -3.36 -32.87
N PRO A 78 -10.80 -3.06 -32.22
CA PRO A 78 -10.87 -2.98 -30.77
C PRO A 78 -10.29 -4.27 -30.23
N THR A 79 -9.22 -4.15 -29.43
CA THR A 79 -8.66 -5.31 -28.71
C THR A 79 -9.85 -5.97 -28.03
N PRO A 80 -10.18 -7.24 -28.33
CA PRO A 80 -11.38 -7.86 -27.79
C PRO A 80 -11.31 -7.73 -26.27
N THR A 81 -12.28 -7.02 -25.69
CA THR A 81 -12.47 -7.00 -24.25
C THR A 81 -12.49 -8.45 -23.78
N PRO A 82 -11.63 -8.88 -22.86
CA PRO A 82 -11.58 -10.28 -22.45
C PRO A 82 -12.98 -10.73 -22.07
N VAL A 83 -13.51 -11.73 -22.77
CA VAL A 83 -14.83 -12.30 -22.42
C VAL A 83 -14.69 -12.88 -21.02
N PRO A 84 -15.51 -12.44 -20.06
CA PRO A 84 -15.42 -12.94 -18.70
C PRO A 84 -15.55 -14.47 -18.69
N LYS A 85 -14.63 -15.16 -18.00
CA LYS A 85 -14.67 -16.60 -17.84
C LYS A 85 -15.93 -17.01 -17.07
N ALA A 86 -16.43 -18.21 -17.33
CA ALA A 86 -17.68 -18.68 -16.69
C ALA A 86 -17.57 -18.82 -15.17
N LYS A 87 -16.37 -19.08 -14.65
CA LYS A 87 -16.08 -19.25 -13.23
C LYS A 87 -15.18 -18.14 -12.69
N ALA A 88 -15.35 -17.78 -11.43
CA ALA A 88 -14.50 -16.80 -10.78
C ALA A 88 -14.23 -17.17 -9.32
N VAL A 89 -13.07 -16.76 -8.81
CA VAL A 89 -12.67 -16.93 -7.39
C VAL A 89 -11.94 -15.69 -6.91
N ALA A 90 -11.86 -15.50 -5.59
CA ALA A 90 -10.96 -14.52 -4.98
C ALA A 90 -9.81 -15.23 -4.28
N LEU A 91 -8.58 -14.99 -4.75
CA LEU A 91 -7.39 -15.33 -4.00
C LEU A 91 -7.19 -14.27 -2.92
N THR A 92 -6.96 -14.70 -1.68
CA THR A 92 -6.78 -13.76 -0.57
C THR A 92 -5.58 -14.13 0.28
N PHE A 93 -4.84 -13.11 0.73
CA PHE A 93 -3.61 -13.27 1.50
C PHE A 93 -3.70 -12.50 2.81
N ASP A 94 -3.45 -13.18 3.92
CA ASP A 94 -3.48 -12.62 5.26
C ASP A 94 -2.07 -12.39 5.83
N ASP A 95 -1.97 -11.54 6.85
CA ASP A 95 -0.80 -11.27 7.67
C ASP A 95 0.30 -10.40 7.06
N GLY A 96 0.23 -10.08 5.77
CA GLY A 96 1.17 -9.19 5.09
C GLY A 96 1.09 -7.70 5.50
N PRO A 97 1.75 -6.84 4.72
CA PRO A 97 2.55 -7.16 3.53
C PRO A 97 3.83 -7.94 3.86
N SER A 98 4.38 -8.64 2.86
CA SER A 98 5.61 -9.43 2.96
C SER A 98 6.61 -9.03 1.90
N ARG A 99 7.67 -8.33 2.30
CA ARG A 99 8.74 -7.90 1.38
C ARG A 99 9.38 -9.05 0.61
N ASP A 100 9.49 -10.21 1.24
CA ASP A 100 10.18 -11.35 0.66
C ASP A 100 9.33 -12.16 -0.33
N ASN A 101 7.99 -12.08 -0.21
CA ASN A 101 7.11 -12.98 -0.93
C ASN A 101 6.15 -12.27 -1.90
N ASP A 102 5.70 -11.04 -1.58
CA ASP A 102 4.66 -10.35 -2.36
C ASP A 102 5.09 -10.07 -3.80
N GLY A 103 6.38 -9.76 -4.03
CA GLY A 103 6.90 -9.62 -5.39
C GLY A 103 6.63 -10.84 -6.25
N THR A 104 6.93 -12.04 -5.73
CA THR A 104 6.68 -13.32 -6.44
C THR A 104 5.20 -13.59 -6.66
N ILE A 105 4.35 -13.27 -5.68
CA ILE A 105 2.89 -13.42 -5.79
C ILE A 105 2.33 -12.49 -6.87
N LEU A 106 2.73 -11.21 -6.83
CA LEU A 106 2.28 -10.19 -7.79
C LEU A 106 2.72 -10.49 -9.21
N GLU A 107 3.95 -10.97 -9.42
CA GLU A 107 4.42 -11.42 -10.74
C GLU A 107 3.54 -12.54 -11.31
N ALA A 108 3.19 -13.54 -10.50
CA ALA A 108 2.33 -14.64 -10.93
C ALA A 108 0.91 -14.15 -11.27
N LEU A 109 0.35 -13.23 -10.50
CA LEU A 109 -0.96 -12.62 -10.74
C LEU A 109 -0.95 -11.81 -12.05
N GLN A 110 0.00 -10.88 -12.21
CA GLN A 110 0.10 -10.01 -13.39
C GLN A 110 0.32 -10.79 -14.68
N ALA A 111 1.16 -11.83 -14.66
CA ALA A 111 1.39 -12.69 -15.81
C ALA A 111 0.12 -13.42 -16.33
N ASN A 112 -0.93 -13.47 -15.51
CA ASN A 112 -2.19 -14.15 -15.85
C ASN A 112 -3.41 -13.20 -15.88
N GLY A 113 -3.18 -11.88 -15.81
CA GLY A 113 -4.26 -10.87 -15.73
C GLY A 113 -5.18 -11.10 -14.54
N ALA A 114 -4.62 -11.53 -13.40
CA ALA A 114 -5.32 -11.88 -12.19
C ALA A 114 -5.18 -10.81 -11.12
N HIS A 115 -6.22 -10.62 -10.31
CA HIS A 115 -6.23 -9.78 -9.12
C HIS A 115 -6.40 -10.62 -7.86
N ALA A 116 -6.05 -10.05 -6.71
CA ALA A 116 -6.21 -10.66 -5.40
C ALA A 116 -6.53 -9.61 -4.33
N THR A 117 -6.95 -10.05 -3.13
CA THR A 117 -7.15 -9.16 -1.98
C THR A 117 -6.14 -9.51 -0.88
N PHE A 118 -5.39 -8.49 -0.44
CA PHE A 118 -4.41 -8.60 0.64
C PHE A 118 -4.97 -8.01 1.93
N PHE A 119 -5.20 -8.87 2.93
CA PHE A 119 -5.65 -8.47 4.26
C PHE A 119 -4.43 -8.19 5.14
N VAL A 120 -4.04 -6.93 5.20
CA VAL A 120 -2.76 -6.51 5.80
C VAL A 120 -2.86 -6.22 7.28
N LEU A 121 -1.77 -6.51 8.02
CA LEU A 121 -1.57 -6.04 9.37
C LEU A 121 -1.01 -4.61 9.38
N GLY A 122 -1.61 -3.71 10.14
CA GLY A 122 -1.22 -2.31 10.16
C GLY A 122 0.21 -2.06 10.67
N ASN A 123 0.74 -2.91 11.57
CA ASN A 123 2.11 -2.81 12.04
C ASN A 123 3.13 -3.16 10.93
N ARG A 124 2.80 -4.12 10.03
CA ARG A 124 3.62 -4.47 8.86
C ARG A 124 3.49 -3.43 7.76
N ALA A 125 2.27 -3.01 7.43
CA ALA A 125 2.02 -1.94 6.47
C ALA A 125 2.84 -0.67 6.80
N ARG A 126 3.00 -0.35 8.08
CA ARG A 126 3.82 0.79 8.53
C ARG A 126 5.30 0.67 8.14
N VAL A 127 5.83 -0.53 8.03
CA VAL A 127 7.24 -0.80 7.71
C VAL A 127 7.44 -0.93 6.20
N ASP A 128 6.54 -1.63 5.53
CA ASP A 128 6.66 -2.03 4.12
C ASP A 128 5.65 -1.27 3.23
N GLY A 129 5.61 0.06 3.38
CA GLY A 129 4.67 0.91 2.63
C GLY A 129 4.88 0.90 1.11
N ASP A 130 6.09 0.68 0.63
CA ASP A 130 6.42 0.51 -0.79
C ASP A 130 5.79 -0.76 -1.39
N ILE A 131 5.76 -1.86 -0.63
CA ILE A 131 5.08 -3.10 -1.04
C ILE A 131 3.58 -2.88 -1.18
N MET A 132 2.98 -2.09 -0.28
CA MET A 132 1.58 -1.72 -0.37
C MET A 132 1.23 -1.00 -1.68
N GLN A 133 2.11 -0.12 -2.16
CA GLN A 133 1.93 0.55 -3.44
C GLN A 133 2.02 -0.43 -4.61
N MET A 134 2.98 -1.37 -4.58
CA MET A 134 3.10 -2.41 -5.60
C MET A 134 1.84 -3.28 -5.70
N ILE A 135 1.19 -3.60 -4.56
CA ILE A 135 -0.07 -4.34 -4.53
C ILE A 135 -1.17 -3.57 -5.27
N LEU A 136 -1.32 -2.27 -5.01
CA LEU A 136 -2.31 -1.44 -5.71
C LEU A 136 -2.00 -1.26 -7.21
N ASP A 137 -0.73 -1.05 -7.56
CA ASP A 137 -0.30 -0.87 -8.94
C ASP A 137 -0.54 -2.13 -9.79
N ALA A 138 -0.58 -3.30 -9.13
CA ALA A 138 -0.94 -4.57 -9.74
C ALA A 138 -2.48 -4.78 -9.87
N GLY A 139 -3.31 -3.79 -9.57
CA GLY A 139 -4.77 -3.91 -9.61
C GLY A 139 -5.37 -4.72 -8.45
N CYS A 140 -4.57 -5.06 -7.44
CA CYS A 140 -5.03 -5.83 -6.29
C CYS A 140 -5.69 -4.92 -5.22
N GLU A 141 -6.52 -5.52 -4.36
CA GLU A 141 -7.24 -4.83 -3.28
C GLU A 141 -6.48 -4.98 -1.96
N ILE A 142 -6.42 -3.90 -1.18
CA ILE A 142 -5.90 -3.91 0.18
C ILE A 142 -7.07 -3.80 1.17
N ALA A 143 -7.10 -4.72 2.12
CA ALA A 143 -8.09 -4.81 3.16
C ALA A 143 -7.46 -4.90 4.56
N SER A 144 -8.25 -4.73 5.61
CA SER A 144 -7.75 -4.73 6.99
C SER A 144 -7.73 -6.13 7.60
N HIS A 145 -6.58 -6.50 8.24
CA HIS A 145 -6.47 -7.68 9.10
C HIS A 145 -6.17 -7.31 10.57
N SER A 146 -6.59 -6.14 11.04
CA SER A 146 -6.23 -5.55 12.33
C SER A 146 -4.81 -4.97 12.38
N TRP A 147 -4.41 -4.43 13.52
CA TRP A 147 -3.08 -3.82 13.68
C TRP A 147 -1.96 -4.85 13.91
N ASP A 148 -2.17 -5.78 14.88
CA ASP A 148 -1.16 -6.76 15.31
C ASP A 148 -1.75 -8.15 15.61
N HIS A 149 -2.83 -8.50 14.92
CA HIS A 149 -3.46 -9.82 14.89
C HIS A 149 -4.05 -10.33 16.22
N PRO A 150 -4.67 -9.52 17.11
CA PRO A 150 -5.35 -10.06 18.27
C PRO A 150 -6.69 -10.66 17.87
N GLN A 151 -7.18 -11.65 18.62
CA GLN A 151 -8.54 -12.17 18.43
C GLN A 151 -9.58 -11.11 18.84
N LEU A 152 -10.04 -10.29 17.86
CA LEU A 152 -10.89 -9.11 18.08
C LEU A 152 -12.17 -9.45 18.83
N SER A 153 -12.71 -10.66 18.64
CA SER A 153 -13.93 -11.13 19.30
C SER A 153 -13.79 -11.34 20.81
N LYS A 154 -12.56 -11.52 21.31
CA LYS A 154 -12.26 -11.78 22.74
C LYS A 154 -11.79 -10.54 23.51
N ILE A 155 -11.55 -9.44 22.87
CA ILE A 155 -11.10 -8.19 23.51
C ILE A 155 -12.23 -7.16 23.61
N LYS A 156 -12.11 -6.20 24.55
CA LYS A 156 -13.09 -5.11 24.70
C LYS A 156 -13.22 -4.33 23.40
N TRP A 157 -14.44 -3.93 23.01
CA TRP A 157 -14.72 -3.23 21.76
C TRP A 157 -13.82 -2.01 21.53
N LYS A 158 -13.56 -1.19 22.55
CA LYS A 158 -12.66 -0.03 22.44
C LYS A 158 -11.26 -0.44 21.92
N LYS A 159 -10.75 -1.60 22.37
CA LYS A 159 -9.47 -2.13 21.88
C LYS A 159 -9.59 -2.69 20.46
N ALA A 160 -10.66 -3.44 20.19
CA ALA A 160 -10.90 -3.97 18.84
C ALA A 160 -11.06 -2.85 17.79
N LYS A 161 -11.85 -1.81 18.11
CA LYS A 161 -11.98 -0.63 17.24
C LYS A 161 -10.63 0.06 17.01
N SER A 162 -9.81 0.21 18.04
CA SER A 162 -8.47 0.81 17.91
C SER A 162 -7.56 0.00 16.98
N GLN A 163 -7.67 -1.32 16.95
CA GLN A 163 -6.92 -2.20 16.03
C GLN A 163 -7.30 -1.91 14.57
N ILE A 164 -8.59 -1.78 14.29
CA ILE A 164 -9.13 -1.49 12.95
C ILE A 164 -8.74 -0.06 12.54
N ASP A 165 -9.09 0.94 13.36
CA ASP A 165 -8.87 2.35 13.03
C ASP A 165 -7.39 2.70 12.81
N ARG A 166 -6.48 2.05 13.55
CA ARG A 166 -5.03 2.28 13.38
C ARG A 166 -4.54 1.75 12.04
N THR A 167 -5.04 0.59 11.63
CA THR A 167 -4.71 0.00 10.32
C THR A 167 -5.25 0.87 9.20
N ASP A 168 -6.51 1.27 9.27
CA ASP A 168 -7.11 2.15 8.27
C ASP A 168 -6.34 3.46 8.12
N ARG A 169 -5.98 4.11 9.23
CA ARG A 169 -5.23 5.37 9.21
C ARG A 169 -3.83 5.23 8.61
N ILE A 170 -3.09 4.17 8.96
CA ILE A 170 -1.72 4.02 8.43
C ILE A 170 -1.76 3.71 6.93
N VAL A 171 -2.66 2.86 6.47
CA VAL A 171 -2.84 2.53 5.06
C VAL A 171 -3.25 3.77 4.27
N SER A 172 -4.26 4.51 4.74
CA SER A 172 -4.69 5.77 4.11
C SER A 172 -3.56 6.79 4.02
N LYS A 173 -2.72 6.90 5.06
CA LYS A 173 -1.55 7.80 5.06
C LYS A 173 -0.49 7.39 4.05
N LEU A 174 -0.21 6.11 3.92
CA LEU A 174 0.84 5.58 3.03
C LEU A 174 0.42 5.60 1.57
N LEU A 175 -0.85 5.41 1.29
CA LEU A 175 -1.43 5.26 -0.04
C LEU A 175 -2.33 6.44 -0.45
N ASN A 176 -1.90 7.66 -0.18
CA ASN A 176 -2.51 8.92 -0.65
C ASN A 176 -4.03 9.00 -0.47
N GLY A 177 -4.53 8.54 0.68
CA GLY A 177 -5.96 8.61 1.00
C GLY A 177 -6.76 7.35 0.67
N TYR A 178 -6.12 6.24 0.29
CA TYR A 178 -6.79 4.96 0.06
C TYR A 178 -7.68 4.58 1.24
N GLN A 179 -8.93 4.17 0.94
CA GLN A 179 -9.91 3.81 1.95
C GLN A 179 -10.13 2.30 1.97
N ILE A 180 -9.75 1.67 3.08
CA ILE A 180 -10.04 0.25 3.29
C ILE A 180 -11.55 0.03 3.44
N SER A 181 -12.12 -0.79 2.57
CA SER A 181 -13.54 -1.12 2.53
C SER A 181 -13.89 -2.40 3.30
N LEU A 182 -12.96 -3.34 3.44
CA LEU A 182 -13.18 -4.68 3.97
C LEU A 182 -12.35 -4.94 5.24
N LEU A 183 -12.86 -5.83 6.11
CA LEU A 183 -12.17 -6.35 7.27
C LEU A 183 -12.19 -7.87 7.26
N ARG A 184 -11.05 -8.53 7.40
CA ARG A 184 -11.01 -9.94 7.82
C ARG A 184 -10.62 -9.99 9.28
N PRO A 185 -11.53 -10.43 10.18
CA PRO A 185 -11.21 -10.59 11.59
C PRO A 185 -10.17 -11.71 11.79
N PRO A 186 -9.09 -11.48 12.56
CA PRO A 186 -8.14 -12.54 12.91
C PRO A 186 -8.82 -13.80 13.42
N TYR A 187 -8.31 -14.97 12.99
CA TYR A 187 -8.84 -16.31 13.28
C TYR A 187 -10.27 -16.55 12.75
N GLY A 188 -10.79 -15.73 11.85
CA GLY A 188 -12.18 -15.79 11.38
C GLY A 188 -13.22 -15.58 12.49
N SER A 189 -12.81 -15.06 13.64
CA SER A 189 -13.63 -15.04 14.86
C SER A 189 -14.43 -13.75 15.01
N ILE A 190 -15.75 -13.86 14.95
CA ILE A 190 -16.70 -12.75 14.98
C ILE A 190 -17.61 -12.84 16.21
N SER A 191 -17.66 -11.77 17.01
CA SER A 191 -18.59 -11.66 18.16
C SER A 191 -19.90 -10.95 17.76
N LYS A 192 -20.94 -11.10 18.61
CA LYS A 192 -22.19 -10.33 18.46
C LYS A 192 -21.95 -8.81 18.48
N THR A 193 -20.98 -8.37 19.26
CA THR A 193 -20.58 -6.94 19.32
C THR A 193 -19.98 -6.48 18.00
N MET A 194 -19.13 -7.27 17.38
CA MET A 194 -18.53 -6.95 16.08
C MET A 194 -19.60 -6.84 15.00
N ARG A 195 -20.55 -7.76 14.91
CA ARG A 195 -21.69 -7.70 13.96
C ARG A 195 -22.49 -6.40 14.04
N LYS A 196 -22.57 -5.80 15.25
CA LYS A 196 -23.33 -4.57 15.48
C LYS A 196 -22.53 -3.29 15.31
N LYS A 197 -21.20 -3.35 15.43
CA LYS A 197 -20.35 -2.16 15.58
C LYS A 197 -19.23 -2.00 14.54
N VAL A 198 -18.89 -3.06 13.82
CA VAL A 198 -17.93 -2.96 12.72
C VAL A 198 -18.61 -2.27 11.54
N GLU A 199 -18.01 -1.21 11.06
CA GLU A 199 -18.54 -0.37 9.99
C GLU A 199 -18.02 -0.80 8.59
N LYS A 200 -17.78 -2.10 8.44
CA LYS A 200 -17.31 -2.74 7.20
C LYS A 200 -17.96 -4.12 7.05
N PRO A 201 -18.08 -4.63 5.82
CA PRO A 201 -18.26 -6.05 5.58
C PRO A 201 -17.10 -6.85 6.16
N MET A 202 -17.40 -8.01 6.75
CA MET A 202 -16.39 -8.91 7.29
C MET A 202 -16.22 -10.11 6.36
N ILE A 203 -15.03 -10.32 5.86
CA ILE A 203 -14.71 -11.37 4.89
C ILE A 203 -14.03 -12.54 5.60
N LEU A 204 -14.60 -13.70 5.45
CA LEU A 204 -14.03 -14.99 5.85
C LEU A 204 -13.53 -15.72 4.60
N TRP A 205 -13.65 -17.03 4.55
CA TRP A 205 -13.26 -17.88 3.43
C TRP A 205 -14.13 -19.12 3.35
N SER A 206 -14.25 -19.68 2.16
CA SER A 206 -14.88 -20.96 1.89
C SER A 206 -13.86 -22.08 1.68
N LEU A 207 -12.63 -21.74 1.24
CA LEU A 207 -11.54 -22.67 1.09
C LEU A 207 -10.32 -22.22 1.89
N ASP A 208 -9.94 -23.00 2.92
CA ASP A 208 -8.70 -22.86 3.68
C ASP A 208 -7.62 -23.77 3.07
N THR A 209 -6.56 -23.19 2.54
CA THR A 209 -5.45 -23.96 1.97
C THR A 209 -4.61 -24.69 3.00
N GLU A 210 -4.74 -24.34 4.29
CA GLU A 210 -3.89 -24.81 5.40
C GLU A 210 -2.37 -24.60 5.14
N ASP A 211 -2.02 -23.56 4.40
CA ASP A 211 -0.62 -23.20 4.10
C ASP A 211 0.16 -22.90 5.39
N TRP A 212 -0.47 -22.18 6.30
CA TRP A 212 0.04 -21.84 7.64
C TRP A 212 0.44 -23.07 8.47
N LYS A 213 -0.22 -24.22 8.23
CA LYS A 213 0.01 -25.49 8.94
C LYS A 213 0.94 -26.43 8.17
N SER A 214 0.70 -26.56 6.87
CA SER A 214 1.40 -27.55 6.05
C SER A 214 2.81 -27.12 5.67
N ARG A 215 3.06 -25.83 5.52
CA ARG A 215 4.32 -25.25 5.07
C ARG A 215 4.91 -26.00 3.88
N ASN A 216 4.06 -26.31 2.90
CA ASN A 216 4.43 -27.13 1.75
C ASN A 216 3.65 -26.70 0.50
N ALA A 217 4.33 -26.11 -0.45
CA ALA A 217 3.76 -25.57 -1.69
C ALA A 217 2.96 -26.62 -2.48
N LYS A 218 3.41 -27.87 -2.53
CA LYS A 218 2.70 -28.95 -3.25
C LYS A 218 1.38 -29.31 -2.56
N LYS A 219 1.35 -29.33 -1.22
CA LYS A 219 0.10 -29.59 -0.47
C LYS A 219 -0.90 -28.46 -0.67
N VAL A 220 -0.45 -27.21 -0.62
CA VAL A 220 -1.28 -26.01 -0.86
C VAL A 220 -1.89 -26.07 -2.26
N PHE A 221 -1.06 -26.27 -3.29
CA PHE A 221 -1.54 -26.40 -4.66
C PHE A 221 -2.55 -27.55 -4.83
N ASN A 222 -2.24 -28.73 -4.31
CA ASN A 222 -3.14 -29.89 -4.43
C ASN A 222 -4.48 -29.68 -3.72
N ARG A 223 -4.50 -28.92 -2.62
CA ARG A 223 -5.73 -28.59 -1.92
C ARG A 223 -6.62 -27.67 -2.76
N VAL A 224 -6.06 -26.60 -3.31
CA VAL A 224 -6.79 -25.73 -4.23
C VAL A 224 -7.31 -26.54 -5.42
N LYS A 225 -6.46 -27.33 -6.07
CA LYS A 225 -6.83 -28.16 -7.21
C LYS A 225 -8.00 -29.12 -6.91
N LYS A 226 -8.06 -29.66 -5.70
CA LYS A 226 -9.08 -30.65 -5.32
C LYS A 226 -10.41 -30.02 -4.91
N GLU A 227 -10.36 -28.84 -4.26
CA GLU A 227 -11.50 -28.33 -3.49
C GLU A 227 -12.12 -27.04 -4.09
N VAL A 228 -11.41 -26.33 -4.98
CA VAL A 228 -11.86 -25.04 -5.52
C VAL A 228 -13.19 -25.15 -6.29
N LYS A 229 -14.08 -24.21 -6.02
CA LYS A 229 -15.38 -24.05 -6.67
C LYS A 229 -15.55 -22.61 -7.14
N ASP A 230 -16.47 -22.42 -8.09
CA ASP A 230 -16.88 -21.09 -8.52
C ASP A 230 -17.49 -20.29 -7.36
N GLY A 231 -17.05 -19.05 -7.20
CA GLY A 231 -17.48 -18.17 -6.11
C GLY A 231 -16.65 -18.28 -4.82
N ASP A 232 -15.66 -19.18 -4.76
CA ASP A 232 -14.84 -19.34 -3.54
C ASP A 232 -14.01 -18.11 -3.21
N ILE A 233 -13.89 -17.82 -1.93
CA ILE A 233 -12.87 -16.97 -1.32
C ILE A 233 -11.83 -17.89 -0.69
N ILE A 234 -10.59 -17.85 -1.22
CA ILE A 234 -9.51 -18.78 -0.88
C ILE A 234 -8.55 -18.11 0.09
N LEU A 235 -8.37 -18.71 1.28
CA LEU A 235 -7.44 -18.23 2.30
C LEU A 235 -6.03 -18.76 2.06
N MET A 236 -5.08 -17.84 2.04
CA MET A 236 -3.64 -18.07 2.06
C MET A 236 -2.96 -17.00 2.95
N HIS A 237 -1.66 -17.15 3.20
CA HIS A 237 -0.87 -16.19 3.97
C HIS A 237 0.42 -15.85 3.20
N ASP A 238 0.60 -14.57 2.84
CA ASP A 238 1.74 -14.09 2.05
C ASP A 238 3.08 -14.10 2.81
N ILE A 239 3.02 -14.21 4.12
CA ILE A 239 4.20 -14.30 4.98
C ILE A 239 4.98 -15.63 4.87
N HIS A 240 4.50 -16.58 4.08
CA HIS A 240 5.10 -17.90 3.94
C HIS A 240 5.68 -18.11 2.54
N PRO A 241 6.99 -18.37 2.40
CA PRO A 241 7.61 -18.58 1.10
C PRO A 241 7.02 -19.77 0.35
N GLU A 242 6.54 -20.79 1.06
CA GLU A 242 5.87 -21.94 0.45
C GLU A 242 4.53 -21.56 -0.19
N THR A 243 3.87 -20.53 0.33
CA THR A 243 2.64 -19.97 -0.28
C THR A 243 2.98 -19.27 -1.58
N ALA A 244 4.00 -18.40 -1.61
CA ALA A 244 4.46 -17.75 -2.84
C ALA A 244 4.84 -18.77 -3.92
N GLU A 245 5.55 -19.84 -3.56
CA GLU A 245 5.86 -20.94 -4.47
C GLU A 245 4.63 -21.72 -4.93
N ALA A 246 3.61 -21.86 -4.09
CA ALA A 246 2.34 -22.49 -4.48
C ALA A 246 1.58 -21.62 -5.48
N VAL A 247 1.54 -20.30 -5.26
CA VAL A 247 0.81 -19.32 -6.09
C VAL A 247 1.33 -19.32 -7.52
N LYS A 248 2.64 -19.50 -7.75
CA LYS A 248 3.24 -19.67 -9.08
C LYS A 248 2.65 -20.84 -9.88
N LYS A 249 2.03 -21.80 -9.22
CA LYS A 249 1.36 -22.96 -9.84
C LYS A 249 -0.16 -22.82 -9.81
N ILE A 250 -0.72 -22.26 -8.75
CA ILE A 250 -2.15 -22.08 -8.56
C ILE A 250 -2.72 -21.13 -9.61
N VAL A 251 -2.09 -19.98 -9.81
CA VAL A 251 -2.60 -18.91 -10.68
C VAL A 251 -2.68 -19.37 -12.14
N PRO A 252 -1.62 -19.89 -12.80
CA PRO A 252 -1.73 -20.36 -14.16
C PRO A 252 -2.69 -21.55 -14.29
N TRP A 253 -2.69 -22.48 -13.32
CA TRP A 253 -3.61 -23.61 -13.34
C TRP A 253 -5.08 -23.16 -13.26
N LEU A 254 -5.44 -22.22 -12.38
CA LEU A 254 -6.80 -21.66 -12.29
C LEU A 254 -7.20 -20.98 -13.62
N SER A 255 -6.27 -20.23 -14.22
CA SER A 255 -6.50 -19.62 -15.53
C SER A 255 -6.80 -20.66 -16.62
N GLU A 256 -6.03 -21.75 -16.67
CA GLU A 256 -6.23 -22.90 -17.58
C GLU A 256 -7.58 -23.62 -17.34
N GLN A 257 -8.02 -23.68 -16.07
CA GLN A 257 -9.32 -24.25 -15.69
C GLN A 257 -10.51 -23.33 -15.97
N GLY A 258 -10.29 -22.15 -16.54
CA GLY A 258 -11.32 -21.19 -16.89
C GLY A 258 -11.87 -20.40 -15.71
N TYR A 259 -11.05 -20.16 -14.68
CA TYR A 259 -11.38 -19.24 -13.60
C TYR A 259 -10.81 -17.85 -13.88
N ASP A 260 -11.63 -16.81 -13.65
CA ASP A 260 -11.10 -15.47 -13.38
C ASP A 260 -10.71 -15.38 -11.90
N MET A 261 -9.58 -14.79 -11.64
CA MET A 261 -9.11 -14.49 -10.29
C MET A 261 -9.28 -13.00 -10.05
N LEU A 262 -10.16 -12.67 -9.14
CA LEU A 262 -10.67 -11.33 -8.89
C LEU A 262 -10.35 -10.91 -7.44
N THR A 263 -10.38 -9.60 -7.17
CA THR A 263 -10.46 -9.13 -5.79
C THR A 263 -11.78 -9.58 -5.16
N VAL A 264 -11.88 -9.56 -3.83
CA VAL A 264 -13.15 -9.89 -3.15
C VAL A 264 -14.27 -8.95 -3.61
N THR A 265 -13.97 -7.65 -3.73
CA THR A 265 -14.96 -6.65 -4.18
C THR A 265 -15.43 -6.94 -5.61
N GLU A 266 -14.51 -7.23 -6.52
CA GLU A 266 -14.83 -7.59 -7.92
C GLU A 266 -15.63 -8.91 -8.00
N LEU A 267 -15.25 -9.94 -7.23
CA LEU A 267 -15.95 -11.22 -7.19
C LEU A 267 -17.39 -11.05 -6.73
N MET A 268 -17.60 -10.32 -5.64
CA MET A 268 -18.95 -10.05 -5.12
C MET A 268 -19.80 -9.27 -6.14
N ALA A 269 -19.26 -8.24 -6.76
CA ALA A 269 -19.94 -7.46 -7.79
C ALA A 269 -20.30 -8.34 -8.99
N ARG A 270 -19.39 -9.18 -9.47
CA ARG A 270 -19.63 -10.10 -10.57
C ARG A 270 -20.74 -11.11 -10.31
N LYS A 271 -20.87 -11.54 -9.05
CA LYS A 271 -21.95 -12.45 -8.61
C LYS A 271 -23.25 -11.71 -8.23
N GLY A 272 -23.33 -10.39 -8.48
CA GLY A 272 -24.51 -9.58 -8.16
C GLY A 272 -24.77 -9.44 -6.66
N LYS A 273 -23.73 -9.63 -5.82
CA LYS A 273 -23.83 -9.54 -4.36
C LYS A 273 -23.44 -8.16 -3.89
N THR A 274 -24.28 -7.55 -3.05
CA THR A 274 -23.96 -6.32 -2.32
C THR A 274 -23.51 -6.69 -0.91
N MET A 275 -22.31 -6.25 -0.54
CA MET A 275 -21.80 -6.48 0.80
C MET A 275 -22.30 -5.42 1.78
N GLU A 276 -22.89 -5.86 2.89
CA GLU A 276 -23.46 -5.00 3.91
C GLU A 276 -22.55 -4.91 5.13
N VAL A 277 -22.52 -3.73 5.72
CA VAL A 277 -21.79 -3.42 6.96
C VAL A 277 -22.21 -4.38 8.10
N GLY A 278 -21.22 -4.91 8.84
CA GLY A 278 -21.45 -5.82 9.97
C GLY A 278 -21.84 -7.24 9.60
N LYS A 279 -22.10 -7.53 8.31
CA LYS A 279 -22.33 -8.90 7.83
C LYS A 279 -21.02 -9.62 7.52
N ALA A 280 -21.05 -10.95 7.52
CA ALA A 280 -19.91 -11.80 7.22
C ALA A 280 -20.20 -12.63 5.97
N TYR A 281 -19.19 -12.77 5.11
CA TYR A 281 -19.23 -13.46 3.83
C TYR A 281 -18.11 -14.51 3.79
N LEU A 282 -18.44 -15.73 3.39
CA LEU A 282 -17.48 -16.83 3.25
C LEU A 282 -17.13 -17.09 1.78
N ASP A 283 -18.08 -16.83 0.90
CA ASP A 283 -18.01 -17.00 -0.54
C ASP A 283 -18.91 -15.97 -1.23
N ALA A 284 -19.00 -16.04 -2.56
CA ALA A 284 -19.85 -15.20 -3.36
C ALA A 284 -21.07 -15.97 -3.96
N ASN A 285 -21.43 -17.12 -3.39
CA ASN A 285 -22.58 -17.94 -3.80
C ASN A 285 -23.87 -17.60 -3.08
#